data_5c554934c2d92253e2efe524d7d5708f
#
_entry.id   5c554934c2d92253e2efe524d7d5708f
#
_cell.length_a   1.000
_cell.length_b   1.000
_cell.length_c   1.000
_cell.angle_alpha   90.00
_cell.angle_beta   90.00
_cell.angle_gamma   90.00
#
_symmetry.space_group_name_H-M   'P 1'
#
loop_
_entity.id
_entity.type
_entity.pdbx_description
1 polymer ?
#
loop_
_entity_poly.entity_id
_entity_poly.type
_entity_poly.pdbx_seq_one_letter_code
_entity_poly.pdbx_strand_id
1 'polypeptide(L)'
;SNQNSKKVKYKIGKVKNGDVGVVCTLENNTISQLAKFFQNKTEHTTLIDKVRFKVLCTDKNRVLSIIIYSVGSQGEPDEILNKQAIICNLKKGHNTYEVNLNQFNINFPDNGVFIALNYILIEQNKYFGKINKDWYYYEPSIDAKSVVNYTDSWYNLNGEWKKSETYNISME
;
A
#
# COMPACT_ATOMS: atom_id res chain seq x y z
N SER A 1 -37.78 -5.80 -18.47
CA SER A 1 -36.64 -5.26 -19.25
C SER A 1 -35.34 -5.35 -18.42
N ASN A 2 -34.51 -6.36 -18.75
CA ASN A 2 -33.17 -6.47 -18.18
C ASN A 2 -32.30 -5.36 -18.80
N GLN A 3 -32.16 -4.25 -18.12
CA GLN A 3 -31.07 -3.31 -18.41
C GLN A 3 -29.76 -3.93 -17.91
N ASN A 4 -29.00 -4.52 -18.83
CA ASN A 4 -27.60 -4.83 -18.61
C ASN A 4 -26.85 -3.51 -18.41
N SER A 5 -26.77 -3.02 -17.18
CA SER A 5 -25.90 -1.89 -16.83
C SER A 5 -24.45 -2.33 -17.05
N LYS A 6 -23.85 -1.79 -18.09
CA LYS A 6 -22.46 -2.03 -18.44
C LYS A 6 -21.60 -1.56 -17.26
N LYS A 7 -20.98 -2.49 -16.52
CA LYS A 7 -20.02 -2.12 -15.45
C LYS A 7 -18.86 -1.38 -16.10
N VAL A 8 -18.72 -0.09 -15.82
CA VAL A 8 -17.59 0.70 -16.27
C VAL A 8 -16.46 0.53 -15.24
N LYS A 9 -15.27 0.19 -15.70
CA LYS A 9 -14.08 0.05 -14.86
C LYS A 9 -13.18 1.25 -15.05
N TYR A 10 -12.76 1.85 -13.96
CA TYR A 10 -11.80 2.95 -13.93
C TYR A 10 -10.48 2.45 -13.37
N LYS A 11 -9.38 2.99 -13.89
CA LYS A 11 -8.04 2.72 -13.41
C LYS A 11 -7.42 4.03 -12.91
N ILE A 12 -6.95 4.04 -11.67
CA ILE A 12 -6.38 5.23 -11.04
C ILE A 12 -4.95 4.90 -10.60
N GLY A 13 -4.00 5.76 -10.95
CA GLY A 13 -2.60 5.57 -10.62
C GLY A 13 -1.81 4.81 -11.70
N LYS A 14 -0.58 4.43 -11.38
CA LYS A 14 0.32 3.62 -12.22
C LYS A 14 1.32 2.87 -11.37
N VAL A 15 1.49 1.58 -11.64
CA VAL A 15 2.65 0.82 -11.15
C VAL A 15 3.82 1.08 -12.09
N LYS A 16 4.89 1.67 -11.57
CA LYS A 16 6.14 1.92 -12.30
C LYS A 16 7.30 1.28 -11.55
N ASN A 17 8.43 1.09 -12.23
CA ASN A 17 9.66 0.76 -11.53
C ASN A 17 10.06 1.92 -10.63
N GLY A 18 10.27 1.64 -9.36
CA GLY A 18 10.84 2.58 -8.41
C GLY A 18 12.34 2.77 -8.63
N ASP A 19 12.89 3.80 -8.02
CA ASP A 19 14.33 4.02 -7.88
C ASP A 19 14.77 3.97 -6.42
N VAL A 20 13.81 3.84 -5.51
CA VAL A 20 14.02 3.62 -4.08
C VAL A 20 13.14 2.47 -3.58
N GLY A 21 13.62 1.78 -2.56
CA GLY A 21 12.89 0.77 -1.82
C GLY A 21 12.71 1.21 -0.36
N VAL A 22 11.49 1.16 0.14
CA VAL A 22 11.19 1.48 1.53
C VAL A 22 10.99 0.20 2.31
N VAL A 23 11.66 0.08 3.45
CA VAL A 23 11.60 -1.08 4.37
C VAL A 23 11.22 -0.62 5.77
N CYS A 24 10.71 -1.53 6.57
CA CYS A 24 10.45 -1.28 7.98
C CYS A 24 11.66 -1.66 8.84
N THR A 25 12.15 -0.71 9.63
CA THR A 25 13.16 -0.93 10.66
C THR A 25 12.56 -0.63 12.02
N LEU A 26 13.08 -1.25 13.09
CA LEU A 26 12.62 -0.99 14.47
C LEU A 26 13.50 0.00 15.24
N GLU A 27 14.61 0.44 14.65
CA GLU A 27 15.52 1.39 15.28
C GLU A 27 15.01 2.82 15.11
N ASN A 28 14.66 3.45 16.22
CA ASN A 28 14.32 4.88 16.38
C ASN A 28 13.16 5.45 15.54
N ASN A 29 12.94 4.95 14.32
CA ASN A 29 11.92 5.46 13.39
C ASN A 29 11.26 4.28 12.65
N THR A 30 10.24 3.69 13.27
CA THR A 30 9.51 2.56 12.68
C THR A 30 8.45 3.05 11.70
N ILE A 31 8.72 2.89 10.40
CA ILE A 31 7.69 3.03 9.37
C ILE A 31 6.92 1.71 9.30
N SER A 32 5.73 1.68 9.86
CA SER A 32 4.89 0.48 9.89
C SER A 32 4.00 0.32 8.67
N GLN A 33 3.66 1.41 8.00
CA GLN A 33 2.78 1.43 6.84
C GLN A 33 3.19 2.51 5.84
N LEU A 34 2.97 2.21 4.56
CA LEU A 34 3.05 3.18 3.47
C LEU A 34 1.69 3.26 2.78
N ALA A 35 1.10 4.42 2.73
CA ALA A 35 -0.21 4.65 2.13
C ALA A 35 -0.14 5.57 0.93
N LYS A 36 -1.00 5.33 -0.06
CA LYS A 36 -1.20 6.20 -1.20
C LYS A 36 -2.65 6.62 -1.28
N PHE A 37 -2.86 7.91 -1.51
CA PHE A 37 -4.18 8.48 -1.72
C PHE A 37 -4.66 8.25 -3.16
N PHE A 38 -5.93 7.88 -3.28
CA PHE A 38 -6.64 7.75 -4.54
C PHE A 38 -7.93 8.55 -4.48
N GLN A 39 -8.02 9.57 -5.31
CA GLN A 39 -9.21 10.39 -5.43
C GLN A 39 -10.29 9.65 -6.23
N ASN A 40 -11.53 9.65 -5.75
CA ASN A 40 -12.67 9.22 -6.55
C ASN A 40 -12.97 10.29 -7.62
N LYS A 41 -12.90 9.89 -8.87
CA LYS A 41 -13.18 10.75 -10.04
C LYS A 41 -14.49 10.37 -10.73
N THR A 42 -15.30 9.54 -10.07
CA THR A 42 -16.57 9.05 -10.62
C THR A 42 -17.74 9.76 -9.95
N GLU A 43 -18.79 9.99 -10.70
CA GLU A 43 -20.05 10.56 -10.17
C GLU A 43 -20.99 9.49 -9.61
N HIS A 44 -20.54 8.25 -9.54
CA HIS A 44 -21.35 7.10 -9.14
C HIS A 44 -20.70 6.33 -8.02
N THR A 45 -21.54 5.68 -7.20
CA THR A 45 -21.07 4.72 -6.20
C THR A 45 -20.28 3.60 -6.91
N THR A 46 -19.02 3.47 -6.59
CA THR A 46 -18.11 2.48 -7.15
C THR A 46 -17.54 1.62 -6.05
N LEU A 47 -17.17 0.38 -6.41
CA LEU A 47 -16.43 -0.53 -5.53
C LEU A 47 -14.97 -0.54 -5.94
N ILE A 48 -14.10 -0.73 -4.97
CA ILE A 48 -12.69 -0.99 -5.23
C ILE A 48 -12.55 -2.44 -5.68
N ASP A 49 -12.23 -2.65 -6.94
CA ASP A 49 -12.17 -3.98 -7.58
C ASP A 49 -10.84 -4.68 -7.28
N LYS A 50 -9.74 -3.96 -7.40
CA LYS A 50 -8.39 -4.48 -7.17
C LYS A 50 -7.38 -3.39 -6.88
N VAL A 51 -6.28 -3.79 -6.28
CA VAL A 51 -5.08 -2.98 -6.13
C VAL A 51 -3.88 -3.68 -6.76
N ARG A 52 -2.99 -2.90 -7.36
CA ARG A 52 -1.68 -3.38 -7.86
C ARG A 52 -0.56 -2.58 -7.22
N PHE A 53 0.49 -3.27 -6.83
CA PHE A 53 1.68 -2.66 -6.23
C PHE A 53 2.92 -3.48 -6.56
N LYS A 54 4.09 -2.89 -6.33
CA LYS A 54 5.36 -3.51 -6.66
C LYS A 54 6.27 -3.56 -5.44
N VAL A 55 6.90 -4.71 -5.22
CA VAL A 55 7.80 -4.96 -4.10
C VAL A 55 8.98 -5.85 -4.49
N LEU A 56 10.05 -5.75 -3.73
CA LEU A 56 11.20 -6.64 -3.77
C LEU A 56 11.26 -7.47 -2.48
N CYS A 57 11.36 -8.79 -2.62
CA CYS A 57 11.67 -9.70 -1.53
C CYS A 57 12.99 -10.41 -1.82
N THR A 58 13.90 -10.46 -0.86
CA THR A 58 15.17 -11.16 -1.00
C THR A 58 15.01 -12.66 -0.82
N ASP A 59 13.95 -13.08 -0.14
CA ASP A 59 13.64 -14.50 0.10
C ASP A 59 12.15 -14.81 -0.18
N LYS A 60 11.80 -16.08 -0.21
CA LYS A 60 10.44 -16.59 -0.37
C LYS A 60 9.63 -16.50 0.92
N ASN A 61 8.30 -16.67 0.78
CA ASN A 61 7.36 -16.76 1.91
C ASN A 61 7.26 -15.48 2.77
N ARG A 62 7.50 -14.32 2.19
CA ARG A 62 7.20 -13.04 2.84
C ARG A 62 5.71 -12.76 2.79
N VAL A 63 5.21 -11.99 3.73
CA VAL A 63 3.80 -11.58 3.79
C VAL A 63 3.67 -10.09 4.04
N LEU A 64 2.63 -9.52 3.48
CA LEU A 64 2.26 -8.11 3.63
C LEU A 64 0.74 -8.06 3.81
N SER A 65 0.22 -7.09 4.54
CA SER A 65 -1.22 -6.84 4.55
C SER A 65 -1.57 -5.52 3.86
N ILE A 66 -2.80 -5.46 3.33
CA ILE A 66 -3.37 -4.26 2.75
C ILE A 66 -4.44 -3.75 3.72
N ILE A 67 -4.39 -2.46 4.02
CA ILE A 67 -5.39 -1.77 4.81
C ILE A 67 -5.92 -0.61 3.98
N ILE A 68 -7.23 -0.45 3.94
CA ILE A 68 -7.88 0.64 3.21
C ILE A 68 -8.49 1.58 4.24
N TYR A 69 -8.13 2.85 4.15
CA TYR A 69 -8.55 3.90 5.07
C TYR A 69 -9.46 4.92 4.38
N SER A 70 -10.39 5.46 5.13
CA SER A 70 -11.08 6.70 4.77
C SER A 70 -10.13 7.89 4.81
N VAL A 71 -10.59 9.02 4.32
CA VAL A 71 -9.88 10.29 4.39
C VAL A 71 -10.40 11.08 5.58
N GLY A 72 -9.52 11.43 6.48
CA GLY A 72 -9.81 12.23 7.67
C GLY A 72 -10.04 13.71 7.37
N SER A 73 -10.39 14.45 8.40
CA SER A 73 -10.77 15.88 8.29
C SER A 73 -9.63 16.80 7.84
N GLN A 74 -8.39 16.38 8.03
CA GLN A 74 -7.18 17.10 7.60
C GLN A 74 -6.52 16.47 6.38
N GLY A 75 -7.19 15.51 5.75
CA GLY A 75 -6.70 14.81 4.56
C GLY A 75 -5.75 13.65 4.83
N GLU A 76 -5.67 13.16 6.06
CA GLU A 76 -4.87 12.01 6.50
C GLU A 76 -5.63 10.67 6.38
N PRO A 77 -4.95 9.51 6.39
CA PRO A 77 -5.62 8.23 6.59
C PRO A 77 -6.30 8.17 7.98
N ASP A 78 -7.56 7.74 8.03
CA ASP A 78 -8.38 7.79 9.26
C ASP A 78 -8.98 6.41 9.58
N GLU A 79 -10.24 6.13 9.28
CA GLU A 79 -10.92 4.90 9.65
C GLU A 79 -10.62 3.75 8.68
N ILE A 80 -10.48 2.52 9.22
CA ILE A 80 -10.29 1.32 8.40
C ILE A 80 -11.61 0.91 7.76
N LEU A 81 -11.63 0.82 6.43
CA LEU A 81 -12.81 0.48 5.64
C LEU A 81 -12.96 -1.03 5.39
N ASN A 82 -11.86 -1.80 5.35
CA ASN A 82 -11.95 -3.24 5.15
C ASN A 82 -12.18 -3.97 6.48
N LYS A 83 -13.31 -4.67 6.57
CA LYS A 83 -13.73 -5.42 7.77
C LYS A 83 -12.90 -6.68 8.05
N GLN A 84 -12.21 -7.17 7.05
CA GLN A 84 -11.40 -8.40 7.12
C GLN A 84 -9.97 -8.11 6.71
N ALA A 85 -9.03 -8.87 7.26
CA ALA A 85 -7.62 -8.77 6.90
C ALA A 85 -7.39 -9.19 5.43
N ILE A 86 -6.62 -8.39 4.70
CA ILE A 86 -6.22 -8.65 3.32
C ILE A 86 -4.73 -8.99 3.34
N ILE A 87 -4.41 -10.28 3.34
CA ILE A 87 -3.03 -10.78 3.44
C ILE A 87 -2.52 -11.18 2.06
N CYS A 88 -1.33 -10.72 1.71
CA CYS A 88 -0.65 -11.02 0.46
C CYS A 88 0.57 -11.90 0.73
N ASN A 89 0.61 -13.09 0.13
CA ASN A 89 1.80 -13.94 0.12
C ASN A 89 2.73 -13.50 -1.01
N LEU A 90 3.98 -13.24 -0.67
CA LEU A 90 4.96 -12.66 -1.57
C LEU A 90 6.02 -13.68 -1.96
N LYS A 91 6.45 -13.65 -3.23
CA LYS A 91 7.51 -14.47 -3.78
C LYS A 91 8.84 -13.72 -3.75
N LYS A 92 9.93 -14.48 -3.75
CA LYS A 92 11.26 -13.92 -3.95
C LYS A 92 11.36 -13.17 -5.27
N GLY A 93 12.11 -12.08 -5.27
CA GLY A 93 12.39 -11.23 -6.43
C GLY A 93 11.59 -9.95 -6.46
N HIS A 94 11.77 -9.21 -7.53
CA HIS A 94 11.12 -7.94 -7.79
C HIS A 94 9.83 -8.18 -8.59
N ASN A 95 8.69 -8.15 -7.93
CA ASN A 95 7.41 -8.57 -8.49
C ASN A 95 6.34 -7.51 -8.38
N THR A 96 5.45 -7.47 -9.37
CA THR A 96 4.19 -6.74 -9.30
C THR A 96 3.09 -7.69 -8.84
N TYR A 97 2.32 -7.28 -7.85
CA TYR A 97 1.18 -8.01 -7.32
C TYR A 97 -0.12 -7.33 -7.72
N GLU A 98 -1.11 -8.15 -8.04
CA GLU A 98 -2.49 -7.73 -8.23
C GLU A 98 -3.34 -8.49 -7.22
N VAL A 99 -4.04 -7.75 -6.38
CA VAL A 99 -4.91 -8.29 -5.33
C VAL A 99 -6.35 -7.96 -5.65
N ASN A 100 -7.18 -8.99 -5.80
CA ASN A 100 -8.61 -8.84 -6.03
C ASN A 100 -9.30 -8.47 -4.72
N LEU A 101 -10.06 -7.38 -4.71
CA LEU A 101 -10.76 -6.84 -3.55
C LEU A 101 -12.29 -7.01 -3.62
N ASN A 102 -12.81 -7.60 -4.70
CA ASN A 102 -14.27 -7.74 -4.92
C ASN A 102 -14.99 -8.43 -3.76
N GLN A 103 -14.39 -9.45 -3.17
CA GLN A 103 -14.97 -10.19 -2.05
C GLN A 103 -15.17 -9.36 -0.78
N PHE A 104 -14.44 -8.25 -0.65
CA PHE A 104 -14.50 -7.37 0.53
C PHE A 104 -15.59 -6.30 0.42
N ASN A 105 -16.16 -6.10 -0.77
CA ASN A 105 -17.23 -5.13 -1.05
C ASN A 105 -16.93 -3.72 -0.50
N ILE A 106 -15.73 -3.22 -0.75
CA ILE A 106 -15.28 -1.94 -0.24
C ILE A 106 -15.77 -0.83 -1.17
N ASN A 107 -16.62 0.04 -0.63
CA ASN A 107 -17.04 1.24 -1.34
C ASN A 107 -15.87 2.19 -1.53
N PHE A 108 -15.88 2.90 -2.66
CA PHE A 108 -14.95 3.98 -2.94
C PHE A 108 -15.66 5.31 -2.62
N PRO A 109 -15.40 5.94 -1.47
CA PRO A 109 -16.06 7.18 -1.07
C PRO A 109 -15.77 8.34 -2.02
N ASP A 110 -16.66 9.33 -2.07
CA ASP A 110 -16.52 10.49 -2.96
C ASP A 110 -15.27 11.31 -2.68
N ASN A 111 -14.85 11.39 -1.41
CA ASN A 111 -13.63 12.09 -0.99
C ASN A 111 -12.35 11.26 -1.18
N GLY A 112 -12.45 10.04 -1.72
CA GLY A 112 -11.31 9.17 -1.98
C GLY A 112 -11.01 8.16 -0.87
N VAL A 113 -9.92 7.44 -1.03
CA VAL A 113 -9.40 6.46 -0.06
C VAL A 113 -7.88 6.52 0.00
N PHE A 114 -7.34 6.03 1.10
CA PHE A 114 -5.95 5.60 1.18
C PHE A 114 -5.87 4.08 1.10
N ILE A 115 -4.95 3.58 0.30
CA ILE A 115 -4.57 2.16 0.29
C ILE A 115 -3.19 2.06 0.90
N ALA A 116 -3.09 1.38 2.03
CA ALA A 116 -1.86 1.22 2.77
C ALA A 116 -1.30 -0.20 2.63
N LEU A 117 0.00 -0.29 2.38
CA LEU A 117 0.80 -1.50 2.48
C LEU A 117 1.37 -1.55 3.90
N ASN A 118 0.92 -2.53 4.67
CA ASN A 118 1.25 -2.66 6.08
C ASN A 118 2.26 -3.80 6.31
N TYR A 119 3.39 -3.46 6.91
CA TYR A 119 4.42 -4.43 7.29
C TYR A 119 3.93 -5.32 8.42
N ILE A 120 4.08 -6.63 8.25
CA ILE A 120 3.78 -7.61 9.28
C ILE A 120 5.09 -7.97 9.99
N LEU A 121 5.21 -7.58 11.26
CA LEU A 121 6.45 -7.69 12.04
C LEU A 121 6.60 -9.09 12.65
N ILE A 122 6.83 -10.09 11.80
CA ILE A 122 7.05 -11.48 12.19
C ILE A 122 8.43 -11.97 11.75
N GLU A 123 8.93 -13.00 12.38
CA GLU A 123 10.27 -13.56 12.10
C GLU A 123 10.46 -13.93 10.63
N GLN A 124 9.41 -14.50 10.03
CA GLN A 124 9.37 -14.85 8.61
C GLN A 124 9.68 -13.69 7.67
N ASN A 125 9.38 -12.45 8.07
CA ASN A 125 9.61 -11.24 7.26
C ASN A 125 10.95 -10.56 7.53
N LYS A 126 11.73 -11.03 8.49
CA LYS A 126 13.04 -10.45 8.77
C LYS A 126 14.05 -10.75 7.68
N TYR A 127 14.80 -9.73 7.32
CA TYR A 127 16.02 -9.85 6.52
C TYR A 127 17.21 -9.40 7.33
N PHE A 128 18.21 -10.26 7.47
CA PHE A 128 19.44 -9.96 8.19
C PHE A 128 20.52 -9.48 7.24
N GLY A 129 21.24 -8.43 7.64
CA GLY A 129 22.35 -7.89 6.87
C GLY A 129 23.45 -8.94 6.67
N LYS A 130 24.06 -8.95 5.48
CA LYS A 130 25.17 -9.88 5.17
C LYS A 130 26.45 -9.55 5.92
N ILE A 131 26.65 -8.28 6.25
CA ILE A 131 27.89 -7.76 6.87
C ILE A 131 27.75 -7.72 8.40
N ASN A 132 26.59 -7.32 8.88
CA ASN A 132 26.28 -7.27 10.30
C ASN A 132 25.00 -8.08 10.54
N LYS A 133 25.12 -9.23 11.22
CA LYS A 133 24.02 -10.14 11.52
C LYS A 133 23.08 -9.60 12.62
N ASP A 134 23.51 -8.61 13.35
CA ASP A 134 22.67 -7.96 14.38
C ASP A 134 21.75 -6.89 13.79
N TRP A 135 22.04 -6.45 12.54
CA TRP A 135 21.19 -5.51 11.84
C TRP A 135 20.18 -6.23 10.94
N TYR A 136 18.92 -5.87 11.09
CA TYR A 136 17.84 -6.41 10.27
C TYR A 136 16.77 -5.36 9.99
N TYR A 137 15.98 -5.65 8.96
CA TYR A 137 14.76 -4.92 8.65
C TYR A 137 13.65 -5.93 8.28
N TYR A 138 12.42 -5.44 8.23
CA TYR A 138 11.30 -6.26 7.79
C TYR A 138 11.02 -6.03 6.31
N GLU A 139 10.93 -7.12 5.57
CA GLU A 139 10.52 -7.16 4.16
C GLU A 139 9.00 -7.16 4.02
N PRO A 140 8.47 -6.81 2.84
CA PRO A 140 9.20 -6.53 1.59
C PRO A 140 9.81 -5.14 1.56
N SER A 141 10.73 -4.90 0.61
CA SER A 141 11.08 -3.55 0.19
C SER A 141 10.00 -3.06 -0.78
N ILE A 142 9.25 -2.03 -0.38
CA ILE A 142 8.16 -1.47 -1.19
C ILE A 142 8.75 -0.48 -2.20
N ASP A 143 8.43 -0.66 -3.48
CA ASP A 143 8.88 0.21 -4.55
C ASP A 143 8.26 1.60 -4.46
N ALA A 144 9.12 2.60 -4.55
CA ALA A 144 8.72 3.99 -4.64
C ALA A 144 9.59 4.75 -5.64
N LYS A 145 9.08 5.86 -6.15
CA LYS A 145 9.80 6.78 -7.01
C LYS A 145 10.23 7.99 -6.20
N SER A 146 11.51 8.35 -6.25
CA SER A 146 12.00 9.61 -5.71
C SER A 146 11.33 10.78 -6.45
N VAL A 147 10.78 11.70 -5.71
CA VAL A 147 10.07 12.89 -6.21
C VAL A 147 10.33 14.07 -5.29
N VAL A 148 10.03 15.27 -5.77
CA VAL A 148 10.08 16.50 -4.99
C VAL A 148 8.66 17.05 -4.90
N ASN A 149 8.21 17.38 -3.69
CA ASN A 149 6.89 17.96 -3.42
C ASN A 149 5.71 17.07 -3.84
N TYR A 150 5.85 15.77 -3.76
CA TYR A 150 4.74 14.85 -4.01
C TYR A 150 3.86 14.71 -2.75
N THR A 151 2.54 14.67 -2.94
CA THR A 151 1.58 14.79 -1.83
C THR A 151 0.61 13.61 -1.66
N ASP A 152 0.59 12.63 -2.58
CA ASP A 152 -0.36 11.51 -2.51
C ASP A 152 0.13 10.34 -1.65
N SER A 153 1.39 10.34 -1.24
CA SER A 153 1.97 9.28 -0.41
C SER A 153 2.12 9.71 1.03
N TRP A 154 1.80 8.78 1.93
CA TRP A 154 1.88 8.95 3.37
C TRP A 154 2.61 7.77 4.00
N TYR A 155 3.19 7.95 5.16
CA TYR A 155 3.78 6.89 5.95
C TYR A 155 3.36 7.00 7.40
N ASN A 156 3.17 5.84 8.04
CA ASN A 156 2.91 5.78 9.47
C ASN A 156 4.24 5.61 10.20
N LEU A 157 4.64 6.64 10.93
CA LEU A 157 5.88 6.66 11.70
C LEU A 157 5.55 6.59 13.18
N ASN A 158 5.92 5.51 13.85
CA ASN A 158 5.68 5.29 15.27
C ASN A 158 4.20 5.48 15.69
N GLY A 159 3.25 5.11 14.82
CA GLY A 159 1.82 5.26 15.05
C GLY A 159 1.19 6.56 14.52
N GLU A 160 1.99 7.52 14.04
CA GLU A 160 1.51 8.78 13.50
C GLU A 160 1.60 8.83 11.97
N TRP A 161 0.54 9.29 11.31
CA TRP A 161 0.54 9.51 9.88
C TRP A 161 1.26 10.81 9.51
N LYS A 162 2.19 10.69 8.55
CA LYS A 162 2.95 11.82 7.99
C LYS A 162 2.93 11.79 6.47
N LYS A 163 2.81 12.95 5.88
CA LYS A 163 2.86 13.13 4.43
C LYS A 163 4.28 12.93 3.92
N SER A 164 4.42 12.19 2.81
CA SER A 164 5.72 12.06 2.15
C SER A 164 5.89 13.17 1.11
N GLU A 165 7.03 13.86 1.20
CA GLU A 165 7.43 14.88 0.22
C GLU A 165 8.56 14.38 -0.71
N THR A 166 9.09 13.19 -0.45
CA THR A 166 10.31 12.70 -1.09
C THR A 166 10.13 11.45 -1.94
N TYR A 167 9.01 10.74 -1.80
CA TYR A 167 8.74 9.55 -2.60
C TYR A 167 7.27 9.33 -2.92
N ASN A 168 7.02 8.66 -4.03
CA ASN A 168 5.70 8.23 -4.48
C ASN A 168 5.67 6.70 -4.60
N ILE A 169 4.76 6.07 -3.86
CA ILE A 169 4.60 4.61 -3.84
C ILE A 169 4.11 4.11 -5.21
N SER A 170 4.73 3.02 -5.68
CA SER A 170 4.37 2.36 -6.93
C SER A 170 3.11 1.52 -6.75
N MET A 171 1.94 2.16 -6.92
CA MET A 171 0.62 1.55 -6.67
C MET A 171 -0.46 2.14 -7.60
N GLU A 172 -1.41 1.27 -8.01
CA GLU A 172 -2.63 1.60 -8.75
C GLU A 172 -3.83 0.76 -8.31
#